data_076f9817cde6fd5a2a1e65353011f120
#
_entry.id   076f9817cde6fd5a2a1e65353011f120
#
_cell.length_a   1.000
_cell.length_b   1.000
_cell.length_c   1.000
_cell.angle_alpha   90.00
_cell.angle_beta   90.00
_cell.angle_gamma   90.00
#
_symmetry.space_group_name_H-M   'P 1'
#
loop_
_entity.id
_entity.type
_entity.pdbx_description
1 polymer ?
#
loop_
_entity_poly.entity_id
_entity_poly.type
_entity_poly.pdbx_seq_one_letter_code
_entity_poly.pdbx_strand_id
1 'polypeptide(L)'
;MEDFVFHLIRSLSTTSSLELIAQFDDGTVKKYDVSQLLGKHAVFKTFETNPDLFSKAKIDAGGFGVVWNEDIDLSANEIWTNGKTLENSFNGLMAFSDASTIWNLNESTLRKALSYGKLKAGVDCCKYGKQWVITTEAMYREYGKPKTRKTETTDTDDFSCDNLMAAEKEPPYSK
;
A
#
# COMPACT_ATOMS: atom_id res chain seq x y z
N MET A 1 7.62 7.23 20.71
CA MET A 1 7.96 6.77 19.36
C MET A 1 6.62 6.60 18.65
N GLU A 2 6.27 7.48 17.71
CA GLU A 2 5.03 7.32 16.93
C GLU A 2 5.22 6.10 16.04
N ASP A 3 4.33 5.11 16.18
CA ASP A 3 4.32 3.94 15.33
C ASP A 3 4.04 4.37 13.88
N PHE A 4 4.99 4.19 13.00
CA PHE A 4 4.87 4.55 11.59
C PHE A 4 3.92 3.56 10.92
N VAL A 5 2.70 3.99 10.61
CA VAL A 5 1.70 3.18 9.91
C VAL A 5 1.88 3.37 8.41
N PHE A 6 2.20 2.32 7.69
CA PHE A 6 2.22 2.33 6.22
C PHE A 6 0.80 2.14 5.69
N HIS A 7 0.36 3.06 4.83
CA HIS A 7 -0.89 2.97 4.10
C HIS A 7 -0.63 2.43 2.68
N LEU A 8 -1.17 1.26 2.37
CA LEU A 8 -0.92 0.60 1.10
C LEU A 8 -2.07 0.86 0.12
N ILE A 9 -1.72 1.23 -1.11
CA ILE A 9 -2.71 1.42 -2.19
C ILE A 9 -3.17 0.05 -2.68
N ARG A 10 -4.48 -0.17 -2.75
CA ARG A 10 -5.14 -1.39 -3.25
C ARG A 10 -5.79 -1.22 -4.61
N SER A 11 -6.26 -0.02 -4.89
CA SER A 11 -6.88 0.31 -6.17
C SER A 11 -6.49 1.72 -6.57
N LEU A 12 -6.30 1.92 -7.87
CA LEU A 12 -5.89 3.20 -8.43
C LEU A 12 -6.66 3.46 -9.71
N SER A 13 -7.10 4.70 -9.87
CA SER A 13 -7.61 5.23 -11.13
C SER A 13 -7.09 6.64 -11.37
N THR A 14 -7.04 7.04 -12.63
CA THR A 14 -6.62 8.37 -13.07
C THR A 14 -7.78 9.12 -13.70
N THR A 15 -7.78 10.45 -13.59
CA THR A 15 -8.71 11.32 -14.31
C THR A 15 -7.98 12.10 -15.39
N SER A 16 -8.73 12.69 -16.32
CA SER A 16 -8.17 13.57 -17.37
C SER A 16 -7.58 14.88 -16.82
N SER A 17 -7.83 15.22 -15.55
CA SER A 17 -7.39 16.45 -14.88
C SER A 17 -6.12 16.26 -14.06
N LEU A 18 -5.29 15.26 -14.35
CA LEU A 18 -4.09 14.90 -13.59
C LEU A 18 -4.38 14.56 -12.10
N GLU A 19 -5.55 14.00 -11.82
CA GLU A 19 -5.90 13.55 -10.49
C GLU A 19 -5.78 12.02 -10.38
N LEU A 20 -5.26 11.56 -9.26
CA LEU A 20 -5.29 10.15 -8.84
C LEU A 20 -6.43 9.93 -7.87
N ILE A 21 -7.15 8.83 -8.02
CA ILE A 21 -8.09 8.31 -7.04
C ILE A 21 -7.53 7.00 -6.54
N ALA A 22 -7.08 6.97 -5.29
CA ALA A 22 -6.44 5.84 -4.67
C ALA A 22 -7.29 5.31 -3.51
N GLN A 23 -7.61 4.03 -3.52
CA GLN A 23 -8.18 3.33 -2.38
C GLN A 23 -7.06 2.64 -1.62
N PHE A 24 -7.02 2.87 -0.33
CA PHE A 24 -6.04 2.30 0.59
C PHE A 24 -6.54 1.01 1.23
N ASP A 25 -5.63 0.29 1.88
CA ASP A 25 -5.89 -1.00 2.48
C ASP A 25 -6.87 -0.95 3.67
N ASP A 26 -7.01 0.19 4.34
CA ASP A 26 -8.01 0.44 5.38
C ASP A 26 -9.41 0.83 4.83
N GLY A 27 -9.57 0.83 3.50
CA GLY A 27 -10.80 1.22 2.82
C GLY A 27 -10.95 2.73 2.58
N THR A 28 -9.99 3.57 3.04
CA THR A 28 -10.00 5.01 2.77
C THR A 28 -9.78 5.28 1.28
N VAL A 29 -10.55 6.19 0.72
CA VAL A 29 -10.39 6.64 -0.67
C VAL A 29 -9.90 8.08 -0.68
N LYS A 30 -8.76 8.31 -1.33
CA LYS A 30 -8.15 9.63 -1.49
C LYS A 30 -8.14 10.07 -2.94
N LYS A 31 -8.40 11.36 -3.15
CA LYS A 31 -8.17 12.05 -4.41
C LYS A 31 -6.96 12.96 -4.25
N TYR A 32 -5.97 12.79 -5.11
CA TYR A 32 -4.73 13.56 -5.11
C TYR A 32 -4.52 14.25 -6.44
N ASP A 33 -4.33 15.57 -6.41
CA ASP A 33 -4.05 16.39 -7.58
C ASP A 33 -2.54 16.43 -7.83
N VAL A 34 -2.09 15.73 -8.88
CA VAL A 34 -0.67 15.67 -9.26
C VAL A 34 -0.19 17.00 -9.87
N SER A 35 -1.10 17.86 -10.34
CA SER A 35 -0.72 19.15 -10.94
C SER A 35 0.06 20.04 -9.96
N GLN A 36 -0.17 19.90 -8.64
CA GLN A 36 0.59 20.61 -7.61
C GLN A 36 2.10 20.26 -7.57
N LEU A 37 2.50 19.14 -8.18
CA LEU A 37 3.90 18.70 -8.25
C LEU A 37 4.62 19.24 -9.48
N LEU A 38 3.91 19.69 -10.52
CA LEU A 38 4.50 20.18 -11.78
C LEU A 38 5.48 21.34 -11.56
N GLY A 39 5.17 22.21 -10.60
CA GLY A 39 6.05 23.32 -10.22
C GLY A 39 7.16 22.97 -9.25
N LYS A 40 7.04 21.86 -8.51
CA LYS A 40 7.99 21.46 -7.47
C LYS A 40 9.07 20.50 -8.00
N HIS A 41 8.69 19.61 -8.90
CA HIS A 41 9.57 18.55 -9.40
C HIS A 41 9.51 18.49 -10.93
N ALA A 42 10.66 18.75 -11.59
CA ALA A 42 10.75 18.85 -13.05
C ALA A 42 10.26 17.59 -13.77
N VAL A 43 10.43 16.41 -13.17
CA VAL A 43 10.04 15.11 -13.75
C VAL A 43 8.53 15.04 -14.05
N PHE A 44 7.68 15.63 -13.20
CA PHE A 44 6.22 15.62 -13.40
C PHE A 44 5.74 16.52 -14.55
N LYS A 45 6.58 17.52 -14.99
CA LYS A 45 6.24 18.36 -16.15
C LYS A 45 6.04 17.56 -17.44
N THR A 46 6.55 16.34 -17.49
CA THR A 46 6.35 15.42 -18.61
C THR A 46 4.85 15.17 -18.86
N PHE A 47 4.00 15.24 -17.85
CA PHE A 47 2.56 15.06 -18.01
C PHE A 47 1.87 16.21 -18.78
N GLU A 48 2.45 17.41 -18.82
CA GLU A 48 1.95 18.53 -19.63
C GLU A 48 2.21 18.29 -21.12
N THR A 49 3.34 17.66 -21.47
CA THR A 49 3.74 17.39 -22.84
C THR A 49 3.29 16.01 -23.32
N ASN A 50 3.03 15.07 -22.42
CA ASN A 50 2.61 13.71 -22.72
C ASN A 50 1.47 13.28 -21.77
N PRO A 51 0.23 13.76 -22.01
CA PRO A 51 -0.93 13.42 -21.16
C PRO A 51 -1.24 11.91 -21.12
N ASP A 52 -0.95 11.18 -22.19
CA ASP A 52 -1.17 9.73 -22.27
C ASP A 52 -0.30 8.95 -21.28
N LEU A 53 0.85 9.51 -20.89
CA LEU A 53 1.70 8.90 -19.88
C LEU A 53 1.01 8.87 -18.52
N PHE A 54 0.26 9.92 -18.16
CA PHE A 54 -0.43 9.99 -16.89
C PHE A 54 -1.43 8.85 -16.69
N SER A 55 -2.15 8.49 -17.76
CA SER A 55 -3.12 7.38 -17.74
C SER A 55 -2.50 6.01 -17.52
N LYS A 56 -1.17 5.87 -17.68
CA LYS A 56 -0.42 4.62 -17.49
C LYS A 56 0.02 4.37 -16.06
N ALA A 57 -0.42 5.21 -15.11
CA ALA A 57 -0.15 5.02 -13.69
C ALA A 57 -0.48 3.60 -13.22
N LYS A 58 0.43 2.99 -12.47
CA LYS A 58 0.26 1.67 -11.89
C LYS A 58 0.66 1.70 -10.42
N ILE A 59 0.02 0.84 -9.63
CA ILE A 59 0.45 0.59 -8.26
C ILE A 59 1.76 -0.20 -8.32
N ASP A 60 2.74 0.14 -7.49
CA ASP A 60 3.97 -0.62 -7.35
C ASP A 60 3.72 -2.03 -6.78
N ALA A 61 4.75 -2.89 -6.78
CA ALA A 61 4.63 -4.29 -6.37
C ALA A 61 4.18 -4.48 -4.91
N GLY A 62 4.36 -3.47 -4.05
CA GLY A 62 4.02 -3.53 -2.62
C GLY A 62 2.78 -2.71 -2.25
N GLY A 63 2.30 -1.85 -3.14
CA GLY A 63 1.26 -0.86 -2.82
C GLY A 63 1.80 0.38 -2.10
N PHE A 64 3.12 0.55 -2.03
CA PHE A 64 3.77 1.68 -1.35
C PHE A 64 3.80 2.95 -2.18
N GLY A 65 3.43 2.87 -3.47
CA GLY A 65 3.45 4.01 -4.37
C GLY A 65 2.73 3.76 -5.69
N VAL A 66 2.77 4.80 -6.50
CA VAL A 66 2.29 4.83 -7.88
C VAL A 66 3.49 5.06 -8.77
N VAL A 67 3.64 4.26 -9.82
CA VAL A 67 4.72 4.38 -10.80
C VAL A 67 4.13 4.59 -12.20
N TRP A 68 4.78 5.43 -13.00
CA TRP A 68 4.46 5.63 -14.42
C TRP A 68 5.53 5.02 -15.32
N ASN A 69 6.78 5.15 -14.93
CA ASN A 69 7.97 4.57 -15.57
C ASN A 69 9.13 4.51 -14.57
N GLU A 70 10.36 4.25 -15.02
CA GLU A 70 11.56 4.15 -14.18
C GLU A 70 11.97 5.47 -13.52
N ASP A 71 11.55 6.63 -14.08
CA ASP A 71 11.95 7.97 -13.61
C ASP A 71 10.86 8.68 -12.81
N ILE A 72 9.60 8.24 -12.91
CA ILE A 72 8.44 8.94 -12.33
C ILE A 72 7.68 8.00 -11.43
N ASP A 73 7.75 8.27 -10.15
CA ASP A 73 6.99 7.60 -9.10
C ASP A 73 6.45 8.59 -8.07
N LEU A 74 5.50 8.15 -7.27
CA LEU A 74 4.89 8.93 -6.20
C LEU A 74 4.55 8.02 -5.03
N SER A 75 5.03 8.35 -3.83
CA SER A 75 4.79 7.52 -2.66
C SER A 75 3.33 7.49 -2.24
N ALA A 76 2.87 6.35 -1.73
CA ALA A 76 1.54 6.22 -1.14
C ALA A 76 1.35 7.16 0.05
N ASN A 77 2.43 7.41 0.83
CA ASN A 77 2.38 8.35 1.95
C ASN A 77 2.12 9.80 1.53
N GLU A 78 2.67 10.24 0.39
CA GLU A 78 2.37 11.55 -0.18
C GLU A 78 0.88 11.68 -0.52
N ILE A 79 0.31 10.67 -1.19
CA ILE A 79 -1.11 10.63 -1.55
C ILE A 79 -1.98 10.57 -0.30
N TRP A 80 -1.58 9.80 0.72
CA TRP A 80 -2.28 9.69 1.98
C TRP A 80 -2.34 11.02 2.72
N THR A 81 -1.20 11.67 2.88
CA THR A 81 -1.05 12.88 3.69
C THR A 81 -1.68 14.10 3.02
N ASN A 82 -1.43 14.27 1.72
CA ASN A 82 -1.80 15.49 0.99
C ASN A 82 -3.02 15.31 0.07
N GLY A 83 -3.52 14.08 -0.08
CA GLY A 83 -4.75 13.79 -0.81
C GLY A 83 -6.00 14.12 0.00
N LYS A 84 -7.03 14.59 -0.68
CA LYS A 84 -8.35 14.85 -0.10
C LYS A 84 -9.15 13.55 0.03
N THR A 85 -9.66 13.24 1.21
CA THR A 85 -10.56 12.10 1.40
C THR A 85 -11.86 12.31 0.62
N LEU A 86 -12.26 11.32 -0.16
CA LEU A 86 -13.52 11.33 -0.89
C LEU A 86 -14.63 10.78 0.01
N GLU A 87 -15.68 11.58 0.18
CA GLU A 87 -16.93 11.17 0.82
C GLU A 87 -17.77 10.40 -0.20
N ASN A 88 -17.69 9.07 -0.19
CA ASN A 88 -18.48 8.21 -1.07
C ASN A 88 -18.82 6.89 -0.37
N SER A 89 -19.71 6.10 -0.99
CA SER A 89 -20.22 4.83 -0.43
C SER A 89 -19.17 3.72 -0.30
N PHE A 90 -18.01 3.87 -0.91
CA PHE A 90 -16.93 2.87 -0.86
C PHE A 90 -15.86 3.23 0.16
N ASN A 91 -15.90 4.46 0.71
CA ASN A 91 -14.96 4.90 1.72
C ASN A 91 -15.19 4.11 3.02
N GLY A 92 -14.11 3.54 3.55
CA GLY A 92 -14.18 2.72 4.75
C GLY A 92 -14.69 1.30 4.55
N LEU A 93 -14.83 0.81 3.31
CA LEU A 93 -15.15 -0.59 3.01
C LEU A 93 -13.88 -1.37 2.64
N MET A 94 -13.72 -2.55 3.21
CA MET A 94 -12.62 -3.45 2.91
C MET A 94 -13.07 -4.91 2.85
N ALA A 95 -12.33 -5.76 2.13
CA ALA A 95 -12.59 -7.19 2.12
C ALA A 95 -12.23 -7.82 3.48
N PHE A 96 -12.86 -8.95 3.84
CA PHE A 96 -12.50 -9.70 5.05
C PHE A 96 -11.03 -10.13 5.05
N SER A 97 -10.47 -10.47 3.90
CA SER A 97 -9.04 -10.79 3.73
C SER A 97 -8.14 -9.62 4.14
N ASP A 98 -8.47 -8.41 3.67
CA ASP A 98 -7.68 -7.22 3.97
C ASP A 98 -7.83 -6.82 5.45
N ALA A 99 -9.07 -6.82 5.96
CA ALA A 99 -9.35 -6.56 7.38
C ALA A 99 -8.60 -7.54 8.30
N SER A 100 -8.59 -8.84 7.97
CA SER A 100 -7.85 -9.82 8.77
C SER A 100 -6.35 -9.61 8.72
N THR A 101 -5.80 -9.21 7.58
CA THR A 101 -4.38 -8.87 7.43
C THR A 101 -4.00 -7.63 8.24
N ILE A 102 -4.78 -6.55 8.14
CA ILE A 102 -4.52 -5.28 8.83
C ILE A 102 -4.57 -5.44 10.35
N TRP A 103 -5.58 -6.16 10.87
CA TRP A 103 -5.76 -6.39 12.30
C TRP A 103 -5.00 -7.61 12.84
N ASN A 104 -4.21 -8.28 11.99
CA ASN A 104 -3.49 -9.52 12.33
C ASN A 104 -4.43 -10.57 12.94
N LEU A 105 -5.56 -10.81 12.28
CA LEU A 105 -6.58 -11.79 12.65
C LEU A 105 -6.61 -12.92 11.62
N ASN A 106 -7.20 -14.04 12.00
CA ASN A 106 -7.58 -15.05 11.02
C ASN A 106 -8.94 -14.68 10.42
N GLU A 107 -9.14 -14.85 9.11
CA GLU A 107 -10.43 -14.58 8.45
C GLU A 107 -11.59 -15.38 9.08
N SER A 108 -11.30 -16.58 9.58
CA SER A 108 -12.28 -17.40 10.33
C SER A 108 -12.77 -16.71 11.60
N THR A 109 -11.98 -15.79 12.19
CA THR A 109 -12.39 -15.00 13.36
C THR A 109 -13.52 -14.05 13.00
N LEU A 110 -13.43 -13.37 11.86
CA LEU A 110 -14.49 -12.49 11.37
C LEU A 110 -15.76 -13.27 11.02
N ARG A 111 -15.59 -14.45 10.39
CA ARG A 111 -16.72 -15.34 10.07
C ARG A 111 -17.43 -15.86 11.32
N LYS A 112 -16.67 -16.21 12.36
CA LYS A 112 -17.22 -16.61 13.67
C LYS A 112 -17.91 -15.45 14.37
N ALA A 113 -17.32 -14.24 14.35
CA ALA A 113 -17.93 -13.04 14.91
C ALA A 113 -19.29 -12.74 14.27
N LEU A 114 -19.41 -12.94 12.96
CA LEU A 114 -20.66 -12.82 12.23
C LEU A 114 -21.67 -13.91 12.69
N SER A 115 -21.23 -15.17 12.78
CA SER A 115 -22.09 -16.28 13.22
C SER A 115 -22.61 -16.10 14.65
N TYR A 116 -21.82 -15.51 15.53
CA TYR A 116 -22.20 -15.25 16.92
C TYR A 116 -22.93 -13.90 17.12
N GLY A 117 -23.19 -13.16 16.04
CA GLY A 117 -23.91 -11.88 16.10
C GLY A 117 -23.10 -10.71 16.65
N LYS A 118 -21.79 -10.88 16.86
CA LYS A 118 -20.87 -9.80 17.24
C LYS A 118 -20.73 -8.78 16.09
N LEU A 119 -20.62 -9.28 14.86
CA LEU A 119 -20.76 -8.51 13.64
C LEU A 119 -22.16 -8.72 13.05
N LYS A 120 -22.79 -7.66 12.59
CA LYS A 120 -24.16 -7.69 12.06
C LYS A 120 -24.15 -7.61 10.53
N ALA A 121 -24.67 -8.65 9.88
CA ALA A 121 -24.86 -8.64 8.44
C ALA A 121 -25.83 -7.52 8.02
N GLY A 122 -25.49 -6.79 6.96
CA GLY A 122 -26.29 -5.66 6.48
C GLY A 122 -26.03 -4.33 7.18
N VAL A 123 -25.27 -4.34 8.29
CA VAL A 123 -24.87 -3.14 9.04
C VAL A 123 -23.35 -3.00 9.07
N ASP A 124 -22.66 -4.00 9.62
CA ASP A 124 -21.21 -4.01 9.81
C ASP A 124 -20.49 -4.61 8.62
N CYS A 125 -21.13 -5.59 7.99
CA CYS A 125 -20.59 -6.31 6.85
C CYS A 125 -21.71 -6.81 5.94
N CYS A 126 -21.37 -7.04 4.68
CA CYS A 126 -22.28 -7.65 3.71
C CYS A 126 -21.52 -8.55 2.74
N LYS A 127 -22.26 -9.38 2.01
CA LYS A 127 -21.68 -10.31 1.04
C LYS A 127 -22.01 -9.86 -0.37
N TYR A 128 -20.96 -9.69 -1.18
CA TYR A 128 -21.08 -9.44 -2.61
C TYR A 128 -20.57 -10.68 -3.37
N GLY A 129 -21.49 -11.45 -3.93
CA GLY A 129 -21.14 -12.71 -4.57
C GLY A 129 -20.48 -13.68 -3.57
N LYS A 130 -19.19 -14.01 -3.79
CA LYS A 130 -18.41 -14.87 -2.89
C LYS A 130 -17.61 -14.07 -1.84
N GLN A 131 -17.49 -12.75 -2.01
CA GLN A 131 -16.67 -11.89 -1.18
C GLN A 131 -17.48 -11.30 -0.02
N TRP A 132 -16.95 -11.37 1.19
CA TRP A 132 -17.40 -10.58 2.31
C TRP A 132 -16.64 -9.26 2.38
N VAL A 133 -17.37 -8.18 2.62
CA VAL A 133 -16.81 -6.85 2.92
C VAL A 133 -17.28 -6.41 4.30
N ILE A 134 -16.46 -5.58 4.95
CA ILE A 134 -16.70 -5.07 6.29
C ILE A 134 -16.35 -3.59 6.33
N THR A 135 -17.00 -2.84 7.19
CA THR A 135 -16.69 -1.44 7.42
C THR A 135 -15.49 -1.29 8.36
N THR A 136 -14.64 -0.31 8.09
CA THR A 136 -13.53 0.09 8.96
C THR A 136 -14.04 0.43 10.37
N GLU A 137 -15.20 1.10 10.46
CA GLU A 137 -15.83 1.45 11.73
C GLU A 137 -16.14 0.22 12.57
N ALA A 138 -16.72 -0.83 11.97
CA ALA A 138 -16.99 -2.08 12.66
C ALA A 138 -15.72 -2.75 13.18
N MET A 139 -14.65 -2.72 12.40
CA MET A 139 -13.35 -3.25 12.81
C MET A 139 -12.78 -2.49 13.99
N TYR A 140 -12.79 -1.16 13.98
CA TYR A 140 -12.34 -0.36 15.11
C TYR A 140 -13.19 -0.58 16.36
N ARG A 141 -14.51 -0.67 16.22
CA ARG A 141 -15.43 -0.90 17.32
C ARG A 141 -15.18 -2.25 18.01
N GLU A 142 -14.97 -3.32 17.21
CA GLU A 142 -14.92 -4.69 17.73
C GLU A 142 -13.51 -5.17 18.09
N TYR A 143 -12.50 -4.66 17.40
CA TYR A 143 -11.11 -5.13 17.50
C TYR A 143 -10.11 -4.03 17.88
N GLY A 144 -10.58 -2.76 18.03
CA GLY A 144 -9.72 -1.62 18.35
C GLY A 144 -8.80 -1.23 17.20
N LYS A 145 -7.70 -0.54 17.54
CA LYS A 145 -6.71 -0.10 16.53
C LYS A 145 -5.99 -1.31 15.92
N PRO A 146 -5.65 -1.27 14.62
CA PRO A 146 -4.85 -2.31 13.99
C PRO A 146 -3.51 -2.48 14.72
N LYS A 147 -3.05 -3.71 14.84
CA LYS A 147 -1.70 -3.98 15.34
C LYS A 147 -0.71 -3.59 14.25
N THR A 148 0.27 -2.77 14.58
CA THR A 148 1.35 -2.36 13.68
C THR A 148 1.99 -3.59 13.04
N ARG A 149 2.12 -3.62 11.71
CA ARG A 149 2.88 -4.67 11.02
C ARG A 149 4.32 -4.55 11.47
N LYS A 150 4.83 -5.53 12.22
CA LYS A 150 6.28 -5.75 12.30
C LYS A 150 6.71 -6.21 10.91
N THR A 151 7.43 -5.38 10.18
CA THR A 151 8.26 -5.84 9.09
C THR A 151 9.24 -6.81 9.71
N GLU A 152 9.10 -8.09 9.42
CA GLU A 152 10.20 -9.04 9.62
C GLU A 152 11.27 -8.59 8.62
N THR A 153 12.20 -7.76 9.09
CA THR A 153 13.51 -7.65 8.49
C THR A 153 14.12 -9.03 8.65
N THR A 154 14.17 -9.79 7.56
CA THR A 154 15.10 -10.90 7.46
C THR A 154 16.48 -10.27 7.57
N ASP A 155 17.05 -10.34 8.77
CA ASP A 155 18.44 -10.08 9.01
C ASP A 155 19.26 -11.12 8.22
N THR A 156 19.61 -10.75 6.98
CA THR A 156 20.71 -11.32 6.25
C THR A 156 21.86 -10.32 6.29
N ASP A 157 22.25 -9.94 7.50
CA ASP A 157 23.53 -9.32 7.77
C ASP A 157 24.49 -10.45 8.19
N ASP A 158 25.08 -11.09 7.20
CA ASP A 158 26.41 -11.66 7.31
C ASP A 158 27.12 -11.59 5.95
N PHE A 159 27.39 -10.37 5.51
CA PHE A 159 28.40 -10.12 4.50
C PHE A 159 29.62 -9.51 5.23
N SER A 160 30.30 -10.40 6.00
CA SER A 160 31.62 -10.12 6.51
C SER A 160 32.59 -9.97 5.34
N CYS A 161 33.01 -8.73 5.09
CA CYS A 161 34.04 -8.36 4.12
C CYS A 161 35.46 -8.69 4.56
N ASP A 162 35.69 -9.73 5.36
CA ASP A 162 37.01 -10.13 5.86
C ASP A 162 37.48 -11.45 5.26
N ASN A 163 37.59 -11.55 3.94
CA ASN A 163 38.40 -12.64 3.32
C ASN A 163 38.78 -12.34 1.87
N LEU A 164 39.38 -11.18 1.64
CA LEU A 164 40.02 -10.85 0.36
C LEU A 164 41.45 -10.30 0.57
N MET A 165 42.26 -11.04 1.37
CA MET A 165 43.72 -10.87 1.40
C MET A 165 44.37 -12.14 1.90
N ALA A 166 44.53 -13.15 1.07
CA ALA A 166 45.61 -14.13 1.16
C ALA A 166 45.46 -15.22 0.08
N ALA A 167 46.14 -15.07 -1.03
CA ALA A 167 46.79 -16.14 -1.78
C ALA A 167 47.20 -15.71 -3.19
N GLU A 168 48.08 -14.71 -3.27
CA GLU A 168 49.07 -14.73 -4.36
C GLU A 168 50.12 -15.76 -3.98
N LYS A 169 50.12 -16.91 -4.64
CA LYS A 169 51.28 -17.80 -4.77
C LYS A 169 51.42 -18.13 -6.23
N GLU A 170 52.51 -17.56 -6.77
CA GLU A 170 53.03 -17.86 -8.10
C GLU A 170 53.33 -19.36 -8.32
N PRO A 171 53.18 -19.86 -9.55
CA PRO A 171 53.61 -21.21 -9.90
C PRO A 171 55.13 -21.23 -10.19
N PRO A 172 55.86 -22.26 -9.73
CA PRO A 172 57.29 -22.36 -10.09
C PRO A 172 57.45 -22.89 -11.50
N TYR A 173 58.13 -22.11 -12.33
CA TYR A 173 58.80 -22.65 -13.50
C TYR A 173 59.97 -23.52 -13.07
N SER A 174 60.05 -24.76 -13.59
CA SER A 174 61.35 -25.39 -13.92
C SER A 174 61.19 -26.70 -14.73
N LYS A 175 61.79 -26.63 -15.91
CA LYS A 175 62.46 -27.62 -16.76
C LYS A 175 61.62 -28.67 -17.45
#